data_7dcc5fe74d84515663033817053a0a7c
#
_entry.id   7dcc5fe74d84515663033817053a0a7c
#
_cell.length_a   1.000
_cell.length_b   1.000
_cell.length_c   1.000
_cell.angle_alpha   90.00
_cell.angle_beta   90.00
_cell.angle_gamma   90.00
#
_symmetry.space_group_name_H-M   'P 1'
#
loop_
_entity.id
_entity.type
_entity.pdbx_description
1 polymer ?
#
loop_
_entity_poly.entity_id
_entity_poly.type
_entity_poly.pdbx_seq_one_letter_code
_entity_poly.pdbx_strand_id
1 'polypeptide(L)'
;YLDNGLTYDDESNKLTHSLHYKTDPDMSALSYYSRFLFADPRYGWQKLVNKKKDTLMPQSFDVFDEQTGAYDKRVRDVEPIGSTADYLNAYPVFTNYPNHEPLHLYKTEACMQSVAAIRKVCEENGVNLIVLTAPVYTDYYKNFYDEDITNFYESLAKVTDYWDFSSSSVSSEPRFFYDSTHFRNNIGEMMATRIAEKEYPDFTPAITAIPSDFGTYVTSDTPHDYFTQRPAPRTDNDTAVKVPILTWHQLTEEVSGSATISPEAFRKQIQALSDAGCNAISLEELRDYVYNGTP
;
A
#
# COMPACT_ATOMS: atom_id res chain seq x y z
N TYR A 1 -2.28 -4.25 10.89
CA TYR A 1 -2.81 -4.65 12.22
C TYR A 1 -4.18 -5.24 12.05
N LEU A 2 -4.27 -6.57 11.87
CA LEU A 2 -5.53 -7.21 11.49
C LEU A 2 -6.64 -6.99 12.53
N ASP A 3 -6.35 -7.11 13.81
CA ASP A 3 -7.39 -6.97 14.85
C ASP A 3 -7.11 -5.89 15.91
N ASN A 4 -5.91 -5.32 15.93
CA ASN A 4 -5.55 -4.33 16.95
C ASN A 4 -5.86 -2.89 16.56
N GLY A 5 -5.99 -2.60 15.26
CA GLY A 5 -6.18 -1.24 14.77
C GLY A 5 -7.55 -0.63 15.07
N LEU A 6 -8.57 -1.48 15.23
CA LEU A 6 -9.95 -1.07 15.51
C LEU A 6 -10.38 -1.33 16.95
N THR A 7 -9.54 -1.97 17.77
CA THR A 7 -9.87 -2.19 19.17
C THR A 7 -9.44 -1.02 20.01
N TYR A 8 -10.34 -0.53 20.83
CA TYR A 8 -10.07 0.49 21.82
C TYR A 8 -9.26 -0.12 22.97
N ASP A 9 -7.96 0.13 22.99
CA ASP A 9 -7.11 -0.15 24.12
C ASP A 9 -6.97 1.14 24.93
N ASP A 10 -7.59 1.11 26.10
CA ASP A 10 -7.91 2.31 26.90
C ASP A 10 -6.68 3.14 27.27
N GLU A 11 -5.51 2.54 27.41
CA GLU A 11 -4.31 3.24 27.84
C GLU A 11 -3.42 3.68 26.64
N SER A 12 -3.18 2.82 25.68
CA SER A 12 -2.27 3.13 24.58
C SER A 12 -2.90 4.01 23.50
N ASN A 13 -4.18 3.80 23.20
CA ASN A 13 -4.87 4.59 22.17
C ASN A 13 -5.15 6.04 22.63
N LYS A 14 -5.41 6.25 23.91
CA LYS A 14 -5.56 7.61 24.47
C LYS A 14 -4.28 8.44 24.36
N LEU A 15 -3.11 7.79 24.32
CA LEU A 15 -1.82 8.47 24.22
C LEU A 15 -1.42 8.80 22.79
N THR A 16 -1.92 8.06 21.80
CA THR A 16 -1.44 8.16 20.42
C THR A 16 -2.27 9.07 19.51
N HIS A 17 -3.52 9.36 19.86
CA HIS A 17 -4.41 10.16 19.01
C HIS A 17 -4.56 11.60 19.50
N SER A 18 -3.91 12.53 18.80
CA SER A 18 -3.93 13.97 19.12
C SER A 18 -5.32 14.62 19.11
N LEU A 19 -6.31 13.96 18.54
CA LEU A 19 -7.69 14.45 18.48
C LEU A 19 -8.56 13.99 19.64
N HIS A 20 -8.13 13.04 20.47
CA HIS A 20 -8.95 12.51 21.57
C HIS A 20 -9.48 13.59 22.51
N TYR A 21 -8.67 14.56 22.89
CA TYR A 21 -9.16 15.63 23.79
C TYR A 21 -10.19 16.57 23.12
N LYS A 22 -10.30 16.54 21.77
CA LYS A 22 -11.31 17.31 21.02
C LYS A 22 -12.59 16.54 20.79
N THR A 23 -12.51 15.21 20.75
CA THR A 23 -13.62 14.31 20.41
C THR A 23 -14.21 13.62 21.65
N ASP A 24 -13.45 13.50 22.74
CA ASP A 24 -13.90 12.93 24.00
C ASP A 24 -14.39 14.05 24.92
N PRO A 25 -15.70 14.16 25.21
CA PRO A 25 -16.26 15.22 26.03
C PRO A 25 -15.74 15.23 27.48
N ASP A 26 -15.25 14.08 27.97
CA ASP A 26 -14.76 13.93 29.33
C ASP A 26 -13.25 14.18 29.46
N MET A 27 -12.57 14.41 28.34
CA MET A 27 -11.12 14.63 28.30
C MET A 27 -10.78 16.12 28.16
N SER A 28 -10.22 16.72 29.21
CA SER A 28 -9.67 18.06 29.13
C SER A 28 -8.30 18.07 28.47
N ALA A 29 -7.94 19.21 27.84
CA ALA A 29 -6.60 19.40 27.27
C ALA A 29 -5.49 19.19 28.31
N LEU A 30 -5.71 19.62 29.56
CA LEU A 30 -4.75 19.41 30.63
C LEU A 30 -4.59 17.94 30.99
N SER A 31 -5.69 17.18 31.08
CA SER A 31 -5.65 15.74 31.32
C SER A 31 -4.94 15.00 30.19
N TYR A 32 -5.19 15.38 28.94
CA TYR A 32 -4.52 14.81 27.78
C TYR A 32 -3.02 15.07 27.79
N TYR A 33 -2.59 16.32 27.87
CA TYR A 33 -1.17 16.66 27.79
C TYR A 33 -0.37 16.24 29.01
N SER A 34 -0.97 16.17 30.21
CA SER A 34 -0.27 15.70 31.41
C SER A 34 0.17 14.25 31.30
N ARG A 35 -0.54 13.42 30.56
CA ARG A 35 -0.14 12.01 30.31
C ARG A 35 1.15 11.91 29.52
N PHE A 36 1.35 12.79 28.52
CA PHE A 36 2.59 12.83 27.74
C PHE A 36 3.79 13.31 28.53
N LEU A 37 3.59 14.22 29.48
CA LEU A 37 4.69 14.72 30.31
C LEU A 37 5.39 13.63 31.14
N PHE A 38 4.66 12.59 31.51
CA PHE A 38 5.14 11.53 32.39
C PHE A 38 5.32 10.17 31.70
N ALA A 39 4.78 9.98 30.51
CA ALA A 39 4.84 8.70 29.80
C ALA A 39 6.26 8.34 29.33
N ASP A 40 7.01 9.31 28.80
CA ASP A 40 8.43 9.15 28.42
C ASP A 40 9.22 10.46 28.59
N PRO A 41 9.79 10.68 29.79
CA PRO A 41 10.59 11.87 30.06
C PRO A 41 11.82 12.01 29.14
N ARG A 42 12.38 10.89 28.64
CA ARG A 42 13.53 10.90 27.73
C ARG A 42 13.13 11.43 26.37
N TYR A 43 11.99 10.98 25.86
CA TYR A 43 11.45 11.47 24.59
C TYR A 43 11.13 12.96 24.66
N GLY A 44 10.44 13.39 25.73
CA GLY A 44 10.16 14.81 25.97
C GLY A 44 11.43 15.67 26.02
N TRP A 45 12.48 15.19 26.72
CA TRP A 45 13.76 15.89 26.77
C TRP A 45 14.47 15.92 25.42
N GLN A 46 14.47 14.83 24.68
CA GLN A 46 15.05 14.78 23.33
C GLN A 46 14.36 15.74 22.38
N LYS A 47 13.03 15.86 22.44
CA LYS A 47 12.29 16.85 21.66
C LYS A 47 12.63 18.30 22.03
N LEU A 48 12.80 18.59 23.31
CA LEU A 48 13.24 19.93 23.78
C LEU A 48 14.65 20.27 23.31
N VAL A 49 15.60 19.34 23.43
CA VAL A 49 16.99 19.54 23.04
C VAL A 49 17.15 19.61 21.53
N ASN A 50 16.38 18.80 20.79
CA ASN A 50 16.42 18.71 19.33
C ASN A 50 15.44 19.69 18.64
N LYS A 51 14.84 20.62 19.36
CA LYS A 51 13.84 21.59 18.87
C LYS A 51 14.24 22.36 17.60
N LYS A 52 15.53 22.46 17.32
CA LYS A 52 16.08 23.14 16.13
C LYS A 52 16.48 22.16 15.01
N LYS A 53 16.40 20.85 15.24
CA LYS A 53 16.67 19.87 14.20
C LYS A 53 15.35 19.47 13.59
N ASP A 54 15.25 19.69 12.31
CA ASP A 54 14.13 19.23 11.51
C ASP A 54 14.24 17.70 11.38
N THR A 55 13.63 17.00 12.34
CA THR A 55 13.72 15.55 12.47
C THR A 55 12.38 14.87 12.30
N LEU A 56 11.35 15.63 11.91
CA LEU A 56 10.00 15.08 11.73
C LEU A 56 9.93 14.15 10.51
N MET A 57 10.76 14.44 9.49
CA MET A 57 10.83 13.64 8.26
C MET A 57 12.25 13.10 8.09
N PRO A 58 12.56 11.91 8.62
CA PRO A 58 13.91 11.36 8.58
C PRO A 58 14.33 10.87 7.19
N GLN A 59 13.42 10.80 6.24
CA GLN A 59 13.64 10.20 4.92
C GLN A 59 13.44 11.26 3.84
N SER A 60 14.43 11.45 2.97
CA SER A 60 14.38 12.45 1.89
C SER A 60 13.35 12.17 0.80
N PHE A 61 12.82 10.98 0.76
CA PHE A 61 11.81 10.55 -0.23
C PHE A 61 10.36 10.66 0.28
N ASP A 62 10.16 11.06 1.53
CA ASP A 62 8.83 11.27 2.07
C ASP A 62 8.44 12.74 1.89
N VAL A 63 7.30 12.97 1.26
CA VAL A 63 6.74 14.30 1.07
C VAL A 63 5.54 14.47 2.00
N PHE A 64 5.57 15.52 2.79
CA PHE A 64 4.51 15.85 3.73
C PHE A 64 4.02 17.28 3.48
N ASP A 65 2.73 17.43 3.24
CA ASP A 65 2.10 18.72 3.10
C ASP A 65 1.67 19.23 4.49
N GLU A 66 2.32 20.28 4.96
CA GLU A 66 2.07 20.85 6.30
C GLU A 66 0.69 21.47 6.45
N GLN A 67 0.05 21.90 5.35
CA GLN A 67 -1.25 22.54 5.39
C GLN A 67 -2.39 21.53 5.43
N THR A 68 -2.28 20.47 4.62
CA THR A 68 -3.31 19.45 4.48
C THR A 68 -3.07 18.22 5.35
N GLY A 69 -1.84 18.01 5.80
CA GLY A 69 -1.42 16.79 6.49
C GLY A 69 -1.23 15.60 5.53
N ALA A 70 -1.29 15.82 4.23
CA ALA A 70 -1.11 14.76 3.26
C ALA A 70 0.32 14.24 3.30
N TYR A 71 0.44 12.92 3.30
CA TYR A 71 1.71 12.19 3.27
C TYR A 71 1.80 11.42 1.96
N ASP A 72 2.91 11.58 1.24
CA ASP A 72 3.06 11.07 -0.11
C ASP A 72 4.45 10.45 -0.30
N LYS A 73 4.47 9.26 -0.84
CA LYS A 73 5.68 8.50 -1.18
C LYS A 73 6.00 8.48 -2.68
N ARG A 74 5.36 9.34 -3.50
CA ARG A 74 5.61 9.37 -4.95
C ARG A 74 7.08 9.53 -5.32
N VAL A 75 7.87 10.22 -4.50
CA VAL A 75 9.31 10.34 -4.71
C VAL A 75 9.99 8.96 -4.68
N ARG A 76 9.51 8.05 -3.84
CA ARG A 76 10.01 6.67 -3.78
C ARG A 76 9.49 5.79 -4.92
N ASP A 77 8.36 6.13 -5.53
CA ASP A 77 7.82 5.39 -6.67
C ASP A 77 8.67 5.50 -7.94
N VAL A 78 9.54 6.52 -8.03
CA VAL A 78 10.48 6.69 -9.14
C VAL A 78 11.85 6.04 -8.89
N GLU A 79 12.05 5.36 -7.77
CA GLU A 79 13.30 4.63 -7.52
C GLU A 79 13.46 3.49 -8.55
N PRO A 80 14.69 3.20 -8.99
CA PRO A 80 14.93 2.05 -9.86
C PRO A 80 14.58 0.75 -9.13
N ILE A 81 13.61 0.02 -9.65
CA ILE A 81 13.23 -1.29 -9.15
C ILE A 81 13.86 -2.32 -10.07
N GLY A 82 14.76 -3.16 -9.50
CA GLY A 82 15.40 -4.27 -10.21
C GLY A 82 14.50 -5.50 -10.31
N SER A 83 15.15 -6.67 -10.40
CA SER A 83 14.46 -7.94 -10.27
C SER A 83 13.84 -8.10 -8.88
N THR A 84 12.91 -9.04 -8.73
CA THR A 84 12.39 -9.42 -7.41
C THR A 84 13.51 -9.78 -6.46
N ALA A 85 14.51 -10.53 -6.93
CA ALA A 85 15.67 -10.90 -6.13
C ALA A 85 16.49 -9.68 -5.69
N ASP A 86 16.74 -8.72 -6.59
CA ASP A 86 17.44 -7.47 -6.25
C ASP A 86 16.64 -6.66 -5.23
N TYR A 87 15.32 -6.61 -5.40
CA TYR A 87 14.43 -5.90 -4.50
C TYR A 87 14.41 -6.52 -3.08
N LEU A 88 14.28 -7.84 -2.99
CA LEU A 88 14.33 -8.55 -1.72
C LEU A 88 15.70 -8.40 -1.02
N ASN A 89 16.79 -8.37 -1.78
CA ASN A 89 18.12 -8.12 -1.24
C ASN A 89 18.27 -6.67 -0.72
N ALA A 90 17.70 -5.70 -1.42
CA ALA A 90 17.75 -4.30 -1.01
C ALA A 90 16.85 -4.00 0.19
N TYR A 91 15.75 -4.75 0.33
CA TYR A 91 14.75 -4.55 1.39
C TYR A 91 14.51 -5.82 2.22
N PRO A 92 15.41 -6.15 3.16
CA PRO A 92 15.33 -7.37 3.97
C PRO A 92 14.03 -7.50 4.80
N VAL A 93 13.26 -6.44 4.93
CA VAL A 93 11.96 -6.45 5.60
C VAL A 93 10.99 -7.47 5.00
N PHE A 94 11.13 -7.80 3.72
CA PHE A 94 10.29 -8.79 3.04
C PHE A 94 10.74 -10.25 3.29
N THR A 95 11.97 -10.47 3.73
CA THR A 95 12.55 -11.80 3.91
C THR A 95 12.68 -12.20 5.39
N ASN A 96 12.38 -11.31 6.31
CA ASN A 96 12.47 -11.56 7.75
C ASN A 96 11.27 -12.31 8.34
N TYR A 97 10.44 -12.93 7.53
CA TYR A 97 9.29 -13.72 7.97
C TYR A 97 9.52 -15.22 7.74
N PRO A 98 9.20 -16.08 8.71
CA PRO A 98 8.93 -15.81 10.12
C PRO A 98 10.19 -16.08 10.98
N ASN A 99 10.63 -15.13 11.75
CA ASN A 99 11.70 -15.31 12.72
C ASN A 99 11.19 -15.66 14.13
N HIS A 100 9.90 -15.91 14.28
CA HIS A 100 9.25 -16.24 15.54
C HIS A 100 8.07 -17.19 15.30
N GLU A 101 7.61 -17.84 16.35
CA GLU A 101 6.36 -18.59 16.30
C GLU A 101 5.19 -17.68 15.89
N PRO A 102 4.25 -18.17 15.07
CA PRO A 102 3.07 -17.41 14.71
C PRO A 102 2.32 -16.90 15.94
N LEU A 103 1.69 -15.76 15.80
CA LEU A 103 0.91 -15.12 16.87
C LEU A 103 -0.58 -15.39 16.64
N HIS A 104 -1.30 -15.54 17.76
CA HIS A 104 -2.76 -15.58 17.72
C HIS A 104 -3.39 -14.19 17.65
N LEU A 105 -4.49 -14.08 16.92
CA LEU A 105 -5.34 -12.89 16.89
C LEU A 105 -6.37 -12.98 18.02
N TYR A 106 -6.10 -12.32 19.13
CA TYR A 106 -6.94 -12.41 20.34
C TYR A 106 -8.10 -11.41 20.39
N LYS A 107 -8.13 -10.42 19.50
CA LYS A 107 -9.07 -9.31 19.57
C LYS A 107 -10.10 -9.31 18.43
N THR A 108 -10.20 -10.39 17.68
CA THR A 108 -11.09 -10.48 16.51
C THR A 108 -12.54 -10.13 16.87
N GLU A 109 -13.07 -10.67 17.97
CA GLU A 109 -14.43 -10.37 18.41
C GLU A 109 -14.63 -8.88 18.75
N ALA A 110 -13.70 -8.28 19.50
CA ALA A 110 -13.76 -6.87 19.85
C ALA A 110 -13.63 -5.97 18.61
N CYS A 111 -12.80 -6.38 17.64
CA CYS A 111 -12.70 -5.71 16.34
C CYS A 111 -14.03 -5.75 15.59
N MET A 112 -14.69 -6.90 15.52
CA MET A 112 -15.99 -7.06 14.86
C MET A 112 -17.09 -6.23 15.54
N GLN A 113 -17.09 -6.14 16.87
CA GLN A 113 -17.99 -5.25 17.61
C GLN A 113 -17.76 -3.78 17.26
N SER A 114 -16.51 -3.36 17.11
CA SER A 114 -16.15 -2.00 16.67
C SER A 114 -16.62 -1.71 15.25
N VAL A 115 -16.43 -2.64 14.30
CA VAL A 115 -16.93 -2.51 12.94
C VAL A 115 -18.46 -2.40 12.92
N ALA A 116 -19.15 -3.24 13.69
CA ALA A 116 -20.61 -3.19 13.79
C ALA A 116 -21.10 -1.85 14.35
N ALA A 117 -20.41 -1.30 15.35
CA ALA A 117 -20.73 0.01 15.91
C ALA A 117 -20.52 1.15 14.89
N ILE A 118 -19.42 1.13 14.14
CA ILE A 118 -19.15 2.10 13.06
C ILE A 118 -20.24 2.00 11.99
N ARG A 119 -20.57 0.80 11.54
CA ARG A 119 -21.63 0.57 10.56
C ARG A 119 -22.96 1.15 11.03
N LYS A 120 -23.35 0.86 12.28
CA LYS A 120 -24.58 1.38 12.87
C LYS A 120 -24.61 2.93 12.87
N VAL A 121 -23.53 3.58 13.27
CA VAL A 121 -23.45 5.04 13.26
C VAL A 121 -23.58 5.60 11.84
N CYS A 122 -22.95 4.96 10.84
CA CYS A 122 -23.08 5.37 9.45
C CYS A 122 -24.51 5.22 8.95
N GLU A 123 -25.17 4.09 9.22
CA GLU A 123 -26.58 3.84 8.86
C GLU A 123 -27.53 4.87 9.48
N GLU A 124 -27.37 5.16 10.77
CA GLU A 124 -28.20 6.14 11.49
C GLU A 124 -28.03 7.57 10.97
N ASN A 125 -26.91 7.90 10.35
CA ASN A 125 -26.62 9.23 9.82
C ASN A 125 -26.69 9.30 8.27
N GLY A 126 -27.10 8.26 7.59
CA GLY A 126 -27.20 8.23 6.13
C GLY A 126 -25.85 8.34 5.43
N VAL A 127 -24.78 7.86 6.06
CA VAL A 127 -23.43 7.83 5.52
C VAL A 127 -23.19 6.50 4.80
N ASN A 128 -22.75 6.56 3.55
CA ASN A 128 -22.33 5.36 2.84
C ASN A 128 -20.98 4.88 3.37
N LEU A 129 -20.94 3.69 3.97
CA LEU A 129 -19.74 3.06 4.50
C LEU A 129 -19.20 2.05 3.50
N ILE A 130 -17.97 2.26 3.04
CA ILE A 130 -17.22 1.30 2.23
C ILE A 130 -16.13 0.70 3.10
N VAL A 131 -16.23 -0.60 3.36
CA VAL A 131 -15.22 -1.35 4.12
C VAL A 131 -14.29 -2.05 3.14
N LEU A 132 -13.00 -2.02 3.41
CA LEU A 132 -12.00 -2.73 2.63
C LEU A 132 -10.90 -3.31 3.52
N THR A 133 -10.28 -4.39 3.05
CA THR A 133 -9.03 -4.92 3.60
C THR A 133 -7.91 -4.63 2.61
N ALA A 134 -6.89 -3.90 3.07
CA ALA A 134 -5.78 -3.48 2.24
C ALA A 134 -4.88 -4.65 1.84
N PRO A 135 -4.23 -4.62 0.67
CA PRO A 135 -3.24 -5.60 0.31
C PRO A 135 -2.03 -5.51 1.25
N VAL A 136 -1.53 -6.67 1.64
CA VAL A 136 -0.26 -6.83 2.34
C VAL A 136 0.58 -7.86 1.60
N TYR A 137 1.90 -7.79 1.75
CA TYR A 137 2.75 -8.80 1.17
C TYR A 137 2.45 -10.17 1.79
N THR A 138 2.30 -11.20 0.94
CA THR A 138 1.79 -12.52 1.35
C THR A 138 2.55 -13.11 2.55
N ASP A 139 3.86 -12.95 2.61
CA ASP A 139 4.66 -13.49 3.70
C ASP A 139 4.40 -12.81 5.05
N TYR A 140 3.75 -11.64 5.07
CA TYR A 140 3.30 -11.00 6.29
C TYR A 140 2.33 -11.88 7.10
N TYR A 141 1.50 -12.67 6.40
CA TYR A 141 0.55 -13.58 7.05
C TYR A 141 1.22 -14.71 7.82
N LYS A 142 2.48 -15.07 7.48
CA LYS A 142 3.26 -16.06 8.23
C LYS A 142 3.51 -15.68 9.69
N ASN A 143 3.27 -14.41 10.06
CA ASN A 143 3.32 -13.98 11.46
C ASN A 143 2.14 -14.48 12.31
N PHE A 144 1.09 -15.01 11.70
CA PHE A 144 -0.14 -15.40 12.36
C PHE A 144 -0.52 -16.83 12.01
N TYR A 145 -1.33 -17.45 12.86
CA TYR A 145 -1.93 -18.73 12.54
C TYR A 145 -2.99 -18.59 11.45
N ASP A 146 -2.98 -19.48 10.46
CA ASP A 146 -3.90 -19.43 9.32
C ASP A 146 -5.36 -19.53 9.75
N GLU A 147 -5.66 -20.29 10.79
CA GLU A 147 -7.00 -20.40 11.35
C GLU A 147 -7.52 -19.08 11.90
N ASP A 148 -6.66 -18.29 12.54
CA ASP A 148 -7.02 -16.98 13.08
C ASP A 148 -7.27 -15.97 11.94
N ILE A 149 -6.44 -15.99 10.90
CA ILE A 149 -6.63 -15.17 9.71
C ILE A 149 -7.94 -15.52 9.02
N THR A 150 -8.21 -16.81 8.83
CA THR A 150 -9.45 -17.31 8.23
C THR A 150 -10.66 -16.84 9.05
N ASN A 151 -10.62 -17.04 10.36
CA ASN A 151 -11.68 -16.62 11.27
C ASN A 151 -11.90 -15.09 11.25
N PHE A 152 -10.83 -14.30 11.16
CA PHE A 152 -10.93 -12.83 11.08
C PHE A 152 -11.73 -12.40 9.85
N TYR A 153 -11.35 -12.84 8.66
CA TYR A 153 -11.99 -12.43 7.41
C TYR A 153 -13.41 -12.97 7.28
N GLU A 154 -13.65 -14.21 7.71
CA GLU A 154 -14.99 -14.78 7.73
C GLU A 154 -15.90 -14.09 8.75
N SER A 155 -15.36 -13.69 9.90
CA SER A 155 -16.11 -12.92 10.90
C SER A 155 -16.44 -11.52 10.41
N LEU A 156 -15.55 -10.88 9.66
CA LEU A 156 -15.82 -9.59 9.04
C LEU A 156 -16.97 -9.68 8.04
N ALA A 157 -17.00 -10.73 7.21
CA ALA A 157 -18.09 -10.97 6.25
C ALA A 157 -19.46 -11.14 6.92
N LYS A 158 -19.50 -11.67 8.14
CA LYS A 158 -20.74 -11.80 8.92
C LYS A 158 -21.24 -10.47 9.49
N VAL A 159 -20.35 -9.49 9.64
CA VAL A 159 -20.68 -8.17 10.20
C VAL A 159 -21.02 -7.18 9.11
N THR A 160 -20.29 -7.17 8.00
CA THR A 160 -20.48 -6.23 6.89
C THR A 160 -19.91 -6.79 5.60
N ASP A 161 -20.51 -6.41 4.47
CA ASP A 161 -19.87 -6.61 3.18
C ASP A 161 -18.59 -5.78 3.10
N TYR A 162 -17.59 -6.26 2.36
CA TYR A 162 -16.35 -5.54 2.20
C TYR A 162 -15.61 -5.91 0.91
N TRP A 163 -14.72 -5.04 0.49
CA TRP A 163 -13.76 -5.31 -0.56
C TRP A 163 -12.52 -5.98 0.01
N ASP A 164 -12.21 -7.17 -0.46
CA ASP A 164 -10.98 -7.88 -0.08
C ASP A 164 -9.91 -7.68 -1.14
N PHE A 165 -8.89 -6.88 -0.81
CA PHE A 165 -7.66 -6.72 -1.59
C PHE A 165 -6.48 -7.46 -0.96
N SER A 166 -6.68 -8.11 0.18
CA SER A 166 -5.62 -8.66 1.01
C SER A 166 -4.98 -9.93 0.45
N SER A 167 -5.67 -10.61 -0.47
CA SER A 167 -5.24 -11.91 -0.99
C SER A 167 -5.43 -11.97 -2.51
N SER A 168 -4.34 -11.79 -3.24
CA SER A 168 -4.35 -11.79 -4.72
C SER A 168 -2.95 -12.00 -5.27
N SER A 169 -2.82 -12.11 -6.58
CA SER A 169 -1.53 -12.12 -7.27
C SER A 169 -0.69 -10.87 -6.99
N VAL A 170 -1.33 -9.73 -6.73
CA VAL A 170 -0.65 -8.47 -6.33
C VAL A 170 0.08 -8.65 -5.00
N SER A 171 -0.52 -9.34 -4.04
CA SER A 171 0.05 -9.56 -2.71
C SER A 171 1.32 -10.41 -2.72
N SER A 172 1.53 -11.22 -3.73
CA SER A 172 2.72 -12.07 -3.84
C SER A 172 3.94 -11.39 -4.48
N GLU A 173 3.80 -10.16 -4.98
CA GLU A 173 4.87 -9.41 -5.65
C GLU A 173 5.43 -8.31 -4.72
N PRO A 174 6.61 -8.49 -4.09
CA PRO A 174 7.13 -7.53 -3.11
C PRO A 174 7.40 -6.15 -3.69
N ARG A 175 7.65 -6.03 -5.01
CA ARG A 175 7.91 -4.74 -5.67
C ARG A 175 6.69 -3.82 -5.70
N PHE A 176 5.51 -4.32 -5.43
CA PHE A 176 4.30 -3.50 -5.26
C PHE A 176 4.16 -2.86 -3.88
N PHE A 177 5.12 -3.12 -3.00
CA PHE A 177 5.09 -2.65 -1.63
C PHE A 177 6.35 -1.87 -1.27
N TYR A 178 6.24 -0.94 -0.33
CA TYR A 178 7.38 -0.27 0.30
C TYR A 178 7.99 -1.09 1.44
N ASP A 179 7.14 -1.84 2.11
CA ASP A 179 7.42 -2.85 3.13
C ASP A 179 6.27 -3.85 3.14
N SER A 180 6.26 -4.79 4.07
CA SER A 180 5.28 -5.89 4.08
C SER A 180 3.81 -5.47 4.24
N THR A 181 3.54 -4.23 4.64
CA THR A 181 2.19 -3.74 4.96
C THR A 181 1.77 -2.46 4.23
N HIS A 182 2.71 -1.80 3.54
CA HIS A 182 2.45 -0.55 2.84
C HIS A 182 2.64 -0.73 1.34
N PHE A 183 1.55 -0.73 0.61
CA PHE A 183 1.53 -0.82 -0.84
C PHE A 183 1.89 0.51 -1.53
N ARG A 184 2.36 0.43 -2.78
CA ARG A 184 2.70 1.61 -3.60
C ARG A 184 1.46 2.31 -4.12
N ASN A 185 1.60 3.58 -4.53
CA ASN A 185 0.49 4.43 -4.96
C ASN A 185 -0.31 3.83 -6.14
N ASN A 186 0.35 3.19 -7.10
CA ASN A 186 -0.32 2.53 -8.23
C ASN A 186 -1.29 1.43 -7.79
N ILE A 187 -0.99 0.73 -6.70
CA ILE A 187 -1.91 -0.28 -6.14
C ILE A 187 -3.15 0.40 -5.52
N GLY A 188 -2.95 1.55 -4.85
CA GLY A 188 -4.06 2.36 -4.35
C GLY A 188 -4.98 2.85 -5.47
N GLU A 189 -4.43 3.24 -6.61
CA GLU A 189 -5.19 3.64 -7.80
C GLU A 189 -6.02 2.46 -8.36
N MET A 190 -5.45 1.26 -8.40
CA MET A 190 -6.19 0.05 -8.79
C MET A 190 -7.33 -0.28 -7.83
N MET A 191 -7.11 -0.15 -6.52
CA MET A 191 -8.16 -0.34 -5.49
C MET A 191 -9.29 0.67 -5.69
N ALA A 192 -8.97 1.95 -5.83
CA ALA A 192 -9.96 3.01 -6.07
C ALA A 192 -10.77 2.75 -7.34
N THR A 193 -10.11 2.29 -8.40
CA THR A 193 -10.77 1.94 -9.67
C THR A 193 -11.78 0.80 -9.47
N ARG A 194 -11.39 -0.31 -8.80
CA ARG A 194 -12.31 -1.44 -8.53
C ARG A 194 -13.53 -1.04 -7.71
N ILE A 195 -13.33 -0.22 -6.70
CA ILE A 195 -14.43 0.29 -5.87
C ILE A 195 -15.35 1.18 -6.72
N ALA A 196 -14.76 2.10 -7.49
CA ALA A 196 -15.53 3.05 -8.29
C ALA A 196 -16.33 2.36 -9.41
N GLU A 197 -15.82 1.33 -10.06
CA GLU A 197 -16.54 0.54 -11.07
C GLU A 197 -17.83 -0.07 -10.51
N LYS A 198 -17.83 -0.48 -9.24
CA LYS A 198 -19.03 -1.05 -8.60
C LYS A 198 -19.98 0.03 -8.08
N GLU A 199 -19.43 1.05 -7.40
CA GLU A 199 -20.23 2.06 -6.70
C GLU A 199 -20.83 3.11 -7.66
N TYR A 200 -20.20 3.34 -8.82
CA TYR A 200 -20.58 4.38 -9.77
C TYR A 200 -20.75 3.81 -11.18
N PRO A 201 -21.97 3.45 -11.60
CA PRO A 201 -22.25 2.78 -12.89
C PRO A 201 -21.75 3.53 -14.13
N ASP A 202 -21.65 4.86 -14.05
CA ASP A 202 -21.17 5.72 -15.15
C ASP A 202 -19.66 5.99 -15.10
N PHE A 203 -18.95 5.35 -14.16
CA PHE A 203 -17.50 5.54 -14.02
C PHE A 203 -16.77 4.93 -15.22
N THR A 204 -15.89 5.72 -15.81
CA THR A 204 -15.00 5.26 -16.87
C THR A 204 -13.59 5.12 -16.29
N PRO A 205 -13.06 3.90 -16.12
CA PRO A 205 -11.75 3.70 -15.51
C PRO A 205 -10.63 4.25 -16.41
N ALA A 206 -9.69 4.95 -15.79
CA ALA A 206 -8.43 5.33 -16.42
C ALA A 206 -7.43 4.15 -16.46
N ILE A 207 -7.58 3.21 -15.51
CA ILE A 207 -6.79 1.98 -15.42
C ILE A 207 -7.70 0.83 -15.82
N THR A 208 -7.36 0.13 -16.89
CA THR A 208 -8.15 -1.01 -17.40
C THR A 208 -7.51 -2.36 -17.13
N ALA A 209 -6.21 -2.37 -16.86
CA ALA A 209 -5.42 -3.59 -16.65
C ALA A 209 -5.27 -3.88 -15.14
N ILE A 210 -6.35 -4.29 -14.50
CA ILE A 210 -6.33 -4.71 -13.09
C ILE A 210 -6.47 -6.23 -13.06
N PRO A 211 -5.58 -6.98 -12.36
CA PRO A 211 -5.70 -8.43 -12.23
C PRO A 211 -7.09 -8.85 -11.78
N SER A 212 -7.64 -9.88 -12.41
CA SER A 212 -9.03 -10.31 -12.14
C SER A 212 -9.26 -10.81 -10.71
N ASP A 213 -8.19 -11.27 -10.06
CA ASP A 213 -8.18 -11.73 -8.67
C ASP A 213 -7.93 -10.61 -7.66
N PHE A 214 -7.71 -9.35 -8.13
CA PHE A 214 -7.48 -8.20 -7.28
C PHE A 214 -8.77 -7.45 -6.99
N GLY A 215 -9.20 -7.48 -5.72
CA GLY A 215 -10.42 -6.82 -5.26
C GLY A 215 -11.66 -7.68 -5.43
N THR A 216 -11.85 -8.64 -4.54
CA THR A 216 -13.06 -9.45 -4.44
C THR A 216 -14.07 -8.77 -3.52
N TYR A 217 -15.31 -8.66 -3.97
CA TYR A 217 -16.39 -8.18 -3.10
C TYR A 217 -16.94 -9.34 -2.28
N VAL A 218 -16.73 -9.28 -0.99
CA VAL A 218 -17.05 -10.33 -0.02
C VAL A 218 -18.33 -9.98 0.73
N THR A 219 -19.19 -10.99 0.89
CA THR A 219 -20.47 -10.88 1.61
C THR A 219 -20.63 -12.03 2.59
N SER A 220 -21.68 -12.00 3.39
CA SER A 220 -22.05 -13.12 4.29
C SER A 220 -22.28 -14.45 3.57
N ASP A 221 -22.57 -14.41 2.25
CA ASP A 221 -22.83 -15.60 1.43
C ASP A 221 -21.54 -16.17 0.78
N THR A 222 -20.40 -15.51 0.99
CA THR A 222 -19.12 -15.96 0.44
C THR A 222 -18.74 -17.33 1.04
N PRO A 223 -18.42 -18.34 0.21
CA PRO A 223 -18.12 -19.69 0.68
C PRO A 223 -16.91 -19.72 1.60
N HIS A 224 -16.91 -20.62 2.59
CA HIS A 224 -15.80 -20.82 3.53
C HIS A 224 -14.46 -21.07 2.82
N ASP A 225 -14.47 -21.81 1.72
CA ASP A 225 -13.26 -22.10 0.94
C ASP A 225 -12.53 -20.85 0.45
N TYR A 226 -13.24 -19.74 0.22
CA TYR A 226 -12.63 -18.46 -0.11
C TYR A 226 -11.67 -17.98 0.98
N PHE A 227 -12.08 -18.09 2.24
CA PHE A 227 -11.29 -17.60 3.37
C PHE A 227 -10.11 -18.49 3.73
N THR A 228 -10.17 -19.78 3.36
CA THR A 228 -9.09 -20.73 3.62
C THR A 228 -8.03 -20.73 2.53
N GLN A 229 -8.35 -20.23 1.32
CA GLN A 229 -7.41 -20.15 0.21
C GLN A 229 -6.53 -18.91 0.36
N ARG A 230 -5.21 -19.15 0.40
CA ARG A 230 -4.23 -18.08 0.28
C ARG A 230 -3.48 -18.22 -1.02
N PRO A 231 -3.16 -17.13 -1.75
CA PRO A 231 -2.33 -17.25 -2.94
C PRO A 231 -1.02 -17.90 -2.56
N ALA A 232 -0.64 -18.92 -3.29
CA ALA A 232 0.70 -19.47 -3.18
C ALA A 232 1.72 -18.36 -3.48
N PRO A 233 2.86 -18.31 -2.76
CA PRO A 233 3.95 -17.43 -3.12
C PRO A 233 4.26 -17.62 -4.61
N ARG A 234 4.40 -16.53 -5.35
CA ARG A 234 4.80 -16.59 -6.75
C ARG A 234 6.13 -17.32 -6.80
N THR A 235 6.17 -18.47 -7.44
CA THR A 235 7.45 -19.11 -7.75
C THR A 235 8.17 -18.20 -8.71
N ASP A 236 9.34 -17.75 -8.28
CA ASP A 236 10.11 -16.74 -8.97
C ASP A 236 10.59 -17.26 -10.34
N ASN A 237 9.81 -17.02 -11.36
CA ASN A 237 10.25 -17.07 -12.74
C ASN A 237 10.74 -15.69 -13.17
N ASP A 238 11.37 -14.98 -12.25
CA ASP A 238 11.83 -13.61 -12.49
C ASP A 238 13.02 -13.59 -13.44
N THR A 239 12.74 -13.85 -14.69
CA THR A 239 13.54 -13.27 -15.76
C THR A 239 13.18 -11.78 -15.75
N ALA A 240 13.95 -10.98 -15.02
CA ALA A 240 13.79 -9.55 -15.01
C ALA A 240 13.83 -9.03 -16.44
N VAL A 241 12.66 -8.73 -17.00
CA VAL A 241 12.58 -8.11 -18.32
C VAL A 241 13.00 -6.66 -18.14
N LYS A 242 14.20 -6.37 -18.60
CA LYS A 242 14.70 -4.99 -18.62
C LYS A 242 14.07 -4.27 -19.80
N VAL A 243 13.18 -3.34 -19.53
CA VAL A 243 12.63 -2.44 -20.53
C VAL A 243 13.41 -1.14 -20.49
N PRO A 244 14.32 -0.88 -21.44
CA PRO A 244 15.05 0.37 -21.47
C PRO A 244 14.12 1.51 -21.90
N ILE A 245 14.09 2.59 -21.13
CA ILE A 245 13.40 3.83 -21.49
C ILE A 245 14.47 4.80 -21.97
N LEU A 246 14.42 5.15 -23.26
CA LEU A 246 15.37 6.06 -23.87
C LEU A 246 14.70 7.42 -24.03
N THR A 247 15.39 8.47 -23.62
CA THR A 247 14.87 9.83 -23.68
C THR A 247 15.78 10.70 -24.54
N TRP A 248 15.21 11.37 -25.52
CA TRP A 248 15.86 12.40 -26.33
C TRP A 248 15.15 13.74 -26.11
N HIS A 249 15.84 14.66 -25.44
CA HIS A 249 15.20 15.92 -25.06
C HIS A 249 14.99 16.86 -26.22
N GLN A 250 16.02 16.98 -27.10
CA GLN A 250 15.95 17.89 -28.23
C GLN A 250 16.75 17.37 -29.41
N LEU A 251 16.14 17.36 -30.61
CA LEU A 251 16.79 17.12 -31.87
C LEU A 251 17.13 18.47 -32.52
N THR A 252 18.40 18.69 -32.78
CA THR A 252 18.88 19.94 -33.39
C THR A 252 20.18 19.71 -34.19
N GLU A 253 20.40 20.47 -35.27
CA GLU A 253 21.65 20.42 -36.00
C GLU A 253 22.83 21.04 -35.21
N GLU A 254 22.52 21.99 -34.32
CA GLU A 254 23.48 22.60 -33.40
C GLU A 254 23.49 21.87 -32.07
N VAL A 255 24.31 20.82 -32.00
CA VAL A 255 24.39 20.01 -30.76
C VAL A 255 25.20 20.74 -29.70
N SER A 256 24.60 20.98 -28.55
CA SER A 256 25.23 21.57 -27.37
C SER A 256 24.84 20.84 -26.11
N GLY A 257 25.83 20.25 -25.43
CA GLY A 257 25.62 19.53 -24.17
C GLY A 257 24.94 18.16 -24.34
N SER A 258 24.61 17.53 -23.20
CA SER A 258 24.06 16.16 -23.14
C SER A 258 22.58 16.05 -23.47
N ALA A 259 21.85 17.17 -23.50
CA ALA A 259 20.42 17.20 -23.75
C ALA A 259 20.02 17.33 -25.22
N THR A 260 20.99 17.51 -26.13
CA THR A 260 20.76 17.71 -27.54
C THR A 260 21.43 16.62 -28.36
N ILE A 261 20.79 16.22 -29.47
CA ILE A 261 21.30 15.23 -30.41
C ILE A 261 20.98 15.68 -31.85
N SER A 262 21.89 15.40 -32.77
CA SER A 262 21.59 15.70 -34.17
C SER A 262 20.61 14.69 -34.77
N PRO A 263 19.80 15.09 -35.78
CA PRO A 263 18.90 14.20 -36.47
C PRO A 263 19.61 12.98 -37.10
N GLU A 264 20.84 13.16 -37.56
CA GLU A 264 21.65 12.05 -38.08
C GLU A 264 22.04 11.06 -37.00
N ALA A 265 22.52 11.53 -35.84
CA ALA A 265 22.90 10.69 -34.73
C ALA A 265 21.67 9.97 -34.15
N PHE A 266 20.53 10.65 -34.07
CA PHE A 266 19.27 10.04 -33.67
C PHE A 266 18.87 8.88 -34.61
N ARG A 267 18.89 9.08 -35.93
CA ARG A 267 18.60 8.01 -36.90
C ARG A 267 19.53 6.82 -36.74
N LYS A 268 20.83 7.05 -36.53
CA LYS A 268 21.79 5.97 -36.26
C LYS A 268 21.49 5.19 -35.01
N GLN A 269 21.06 5.84 -33.94
CA GLN A 269 20.66 5.17 -32.69
C GLN A 269 19.40 4.34 -32.87
N ILE A 270 18.38 4.88 -33.54
CA ILE A 270 17.14 4.15 -33.83
C ILE A 270 17.43 2.95 -34.76
N GLN A 271 18.29 3.12 -35.77
CA GLN A 271 18.66 2.00 -36.62
C GLN A 271 19.39 0.91 -35.84
N ALA A 272 20.33 1.27 -34.97
CA ALA A 272 21.06 0.31 -34.15
C ALA A 272 20.12 -0.46 -33.20
N LEU A 273 19.11 0.18 -32.65
CA LEU A 273 18.08 -0.49 -31.84
C LEU A 273 17.25 -1.48 -32.68
N SER A 274 16.84 -1.06 -33.87
CA SER A 274 16.12 -1.93 -34.80
C SER A 274 16.95 -3.13 -35.24
N ASP A 275 18.24 -2.92 -35.58
CA ASP A 275 19.16 -3.98 -35.97
C ASP A 275 19.46 -4.96 -34.82
N ALA A 276 19.36 -4.50 -33.57
CA ALA A 276 19.46 -5.31 -32.37
C ALA A 276 18.16 -6.05 -32.05
N GLY A 277 17.11 -5.94 -32.85
CA GLY A 277 15.82 -6.59 -32.66
C GLY A 277 14.93 -5.95 -31.57
N CYS A 278 15.23 -4.72 -31.14
CA CYS A 278 14.40 -3.99 -30.20
C CYS A 278 13.13 -3.49 -30.88
N ASN A 279 11.99 -3.67 -30.22
CA ASN A 279 10.71 -3.12 -30.62
C ASN A 279 10.34 -1.97 -29.70
N ALA A 280 9.86 -0.87 -30.28
CA ALA A 280 9.26 0.20 -29.48
C ALA A 280 7.86 -0.22 -29.05
N ILE A 281 7.56 -0.01 -27.78
CA ILE A 281 6.23 -0.24 -27.22
C ILE A 281 5.67 1.06 -26.66
N SER A 282 4.36 1.17 -26.62
CA SER A 282 3.67 2.28 -25.96
C SER A 282 3.74 2.13 -24.44
N LEU A 283 3.50 3.22 -23.72
CA LEU A 283 3.34 3.16 -22.25
C LEU A 283 2.14 2.29 -21.84
N GLU A 284 1.14 2.18 -22.71
CA GLU A 284 -0.02 1.32 -22.48
C GLU A 284 0.36 -0.15 -22.58
N GLU A 285 1.11 -0.55 -23.60
CA GLU A 285 1.64 -1.91 -23.72
C GLU A 285 2.59 -2.24 -22.57
N LEU A 286 3.45 -1.32 -22.15
CA LEU A 286 4.30 -1.50 -20.99
C LEU A 286 3.48 -1.70 -19.72
N ARG A 287 2.43 -0.91 -19.50
CA ARG A 287 1.51 -1.05 -18.37
C ARG A 287 0.84 -2.41 -18.40
N ASP A 288 0.31 -2.83 -19.56
CA ASP A 288 -0.37 -4.10 -19.71
C ASP A 288 0.57 -5.29 -19.45
N TYR A 289 1.82 -5.18 -19.88
CA TYR A 289 2.84 -6.15 -19.55
C TYR A 289 3.11 -6.21 -18.02
N VAL A 290 3.28 -5.07 -17.37
CA VAL A 290 3.56 -5.00 -15.92
C VAL A 290 2.42 -5.57 -15.09
N TYR A 291 1.17 -5.30 -15.46
CA TYR A 291 0.00 -5.71 -14.68
C TYR A 291 -0.55 -7.09 -15.08
N ASN A 292 -0.45 -7.47 -16.34
CA ASN A 292 -1.08 -8.68 -16.87
C ASN A 292 -0.06 -9.74 -17.31
N GLY A 293 1.23 -9.43 -17.36
CA GLY A 293 2.26 -10.33 -17.87
C GLY A 293 2.09 -10.68 -19.35
N THR A 294 1.29 -9.93 -20.08
CA THR A 294 1.11 -10.11 -21.53
C THR A 294 2.18 -9.33 -22.27
N PRO A 295 2.97 -10.00 -23.17
CA PRO A 295 3.98 -9.33 -23.96
C PRO A 295 3.39 -8.38 -25.00
#